data_870382417756d291e9020ee1b78a9557
#
_entry.id   870382417756d291e9020ee1b78a9557
#
_cell.length_a   1.000
_cell.length_b   1.000
_cell.length_c   1.000
_cell.angle_alpha   90.00
_cell.angle_beta   90.00
_cell.angle_gamma   90.00
#
_symmetry.space_group_name_H-M   'P 1'
#
loop_
_entity.id
_entity.type
_entity.pdbx_description
1 polymer ?
#
loop_
_entity_poly.entity_id
_entity_poly.type
_entity_poly.pdbx_seq_one_letter_code
_entity_poly.pdbx_strand_id
1 'polypeptide(L)'
;TVVINNYGPSVASDVVLKDVYNVKELFGLQYSLNGNDWFNYNEAINLGNIDVGASVTVYFRAKVNASVRGDVLNTVNITTGVDDARGNFTANETVNVMADTTLVVIKDAEIKELNPGDTIHYIITVTAGGSSDSLNVVLKDILDSTLLDVNSATYAVDGVNKGVWTGSLSLGKIATGNSVTVDIWAKVLSSADRDVFNLVNVTSDEHPEGNTSNATIH
;
A
#
# COMPACT_ATOMS: atom_id res chain seq x y z
N THR A 1 19.94 -13.35 6.42
CA THR A 1 21.34 -13.76 6.59
C THR A 1 21.64 -14.98 5.73
N VAL A 2 22.75 -14.94 4.99
CA VAL A 2 23.25 -16.03 4.14
C VAL A 2 24.57 -16.52 4.70
N VAL A 3 24.69 -17.84 4.92
CA VAL A 3 25.94 -18.47 5.36
C VAL A 3 26.41 -19.42 4.27
N ILE A 4 27.62 -19.20 3.78
CA ILE A 4 28.24 -19.99 2.71
C ILE A 4 29.39 -20.78 3.32
N ASN A 5 29.30 -22.10 3.24
CA ASN A 5 30.30 -23.02 3.81
C ASN A 5 30.99 -23.81 2.70
N ASN A 6 32.32 -23.87 2.74
CA ASN A 6 33.08 -24.76 1.88
C ASN A 6 33.40 -26.08 2.58
N TYR A 7 32.62 -27.12 2.34
CA TYR A 7 32.84 -28.48 2.84
C TYR A 7 33.60 -29.36 1.83
N GLY A 8 34.05 -28.75 0.74
CA GLY A 8 34.80 -29.51 -0.30
C GLY A 8 36.22 -29.80 0.11
N PRO A 9 36.91 -30.68 -0.65
CA PRO A 9 38.33 -31.01 -0.42
C PRO A 9 39.28 -29.95 -0.96
N SER A 10 38.77 -28.95 -1.66
CA SER A 10 39.56 -27.88 -2.32
C SER A 10 39.03 -26.51 -1.97
N VAL A 11 39.88 -25.47 -2.14
CA VAL A 11 39.48 -24.07 -2.03
C VAL A 11 38.39 -23.77 -3.07
N ALA A 12 37.31 -23.15 -2.66
CA ALA A 12 36.34 -22.56 -3.58
C ALA A 12 36.87 -21.18 -4.05
N SER A 13 37.28 -21.09 -5.32
CA SER A 13 37.84 -19.86 -5.87
C SER A 13 36.78 -18.98 -6.51
N ASP A 14 37.03 -17.65 -6.52
CA ASP A 14 36.22 -16.66 -7.17
C ASP A 14 34.72 -16.78 -6.86
N VAL A 15 34.42 -16.94 -5.57
CA VAL A 15 33.03 -17.10 -5.10
C VAL A 15 32.28 -15.80 -5.25
N VAL A 16 31.16 -15.86 -5.99
CA VAL A 16 30.27 -14.70 -6.22
C VAL A 16 28.88 -15.04 -5.71
N LEU A 17 28.32 -14.15 -4.90
CA LEU A 17 26.95 -14.20 -4.44
C LEU A 17 26.10 -13.21 -5.23
N LYS A 18 24.99 -13.69 -5.79
CA LYS A 18 23.94 -12.88 -6.41
C LYS A 18 22.64 -13.06 -5.65
N ASP A 19 22.09 -11.94 -5.17
CA ASP A 19 20.77 -11.89 -4.55
C ASP A 19 19.72 -11.52 -5.60
N VAL A 20 18.64 -12.31 -5.69
CA VAL A 20 17.56 -12.14 -6.63
C VAL A 20 16.29 -11.83 -5.85
N TYR A 21 15.79 -10.63 -5.99
CA TYR A 21 14.61 -10.13 -5.30
C TYR A 21 13.68 -9.37 -6.26
N ASN A 22 12.42 -9.24 -5.87
CA ASN A 22 11.45 -8.48 -6.65
C ASN A 22 11.54 -6.98 -6.30
N VAL A 23 12.01 -6.17 -7.24
CA VAL A 23 12.16 -4.70 -7.09
C VAL A 23 10.83 -3.96 -6.89
N LYS A 24 9.68 -4.61 -7.16
CA LYS A 24 8.36 -4.07 -6.86
C LYS A 24 7.96 -4.30 -5.40
N GLU A 25 8.57 -5.27 -4.75
CA GLU A 25 8.29 -5.65 -3.36
C GLU A 25 9.32 -5.08 -2.39
N LEU A 26 10.61 -5.12 -2.77
CA LEU A 26 11.73 -4.67 -1.94
C LEU A 26 12.51 -3.57 -2.65
N PHE A 27 12.99 -2.60 -1.89
CA PHE A 27 13.84 -1.52 -2.40
C PHE A 27 14.93 -1.13 -1.41
N GLY A 28 15.97 -0.45 -1.92
CA GLY A 28 17.10 0.00 -1.11
C GLY A 28 17.87 -1.16 -0.48
N LEU A 29 18.05 -2.28 -1.23
CA LEU A 29 18.79 -3.44 -0.77
C LEU A 29 20.24 -3.08 -0.46
N GLN A 30 20.66 -3.47 0.74
CA GLN A 30 22.03 -3.30 1.24
C GLN A 30 22.55 -4.62 1.76
N TYR A 31 23.87 -4.78 1.74
CA TYR A 31 24.55 -5.94 2.31
C TYR A 31 25.65 -5.53 3.29
N SER A 32 26.04 -6.46 4.15
CA SER A 32 27.16 -6.33 5.07
C SER A 32 27.86 -7.67 5.24
N LEU A 33 29.19 -7.66 5.40
CA LEU A 33 30.01 -8.84 5.70
C LEU A 33 30.31 -9.00 7.21
N ASN A 34 30.05 -7.96 8.01
CA ASN A 34 30.33 -7.95 9.45
C ASN A 34 29.13 -7.58 10.33
N GLY A 35 27.96 -7.32 9.70
CA GLY A 35 26.74 -6.91 10.38
C GLY A 35 26.67 -5.43 10.79
N ASN A 36 27.77 -4.67 10.66
CA ASN A 36 27.88 -3.28 11.10
C ASN A 36 28.00 -2.29 9.92
N ASP A 37 28.89 -2.58 8.98
CA ASP A 37 29.15 -1.73 7.83
C ASP A 37 28.27 -2.16 6.66
N TRP A 38 27.40 -1.24 6.17
CA TRP A 38 26.38 -1.53 5.16
C TRP A 38 26.71 -0.82 3.84
N PHE A 39 26.68 -1.58 2.77
CA PHE A 39 26.93 -1.14 1.40
C PHE A 39 25.68 -1.33 0.54
N ASN A 40 25.47 -0.44 -0.42
CA ASN A 40 24.40 -0.64 -1.40
C ASN A 40 24.68 -1.87 -2.25
N TYR A 41 23.68 -2.70 -2.42
CA TYR A 41 23.79 -3.89 -3.25
C TYR A 41 23.59 -3.53 -4.73
N ASN A 42 24.58 -3.89 -5.55
CA ASN A 42 24.60 -3.63 -6.99
C ASN A 42 24.88 -4.95 -7.72
N GLU A 43 23.84 -5.74 -7.97
CA GLU A 43 23.84 -6.97 -8.77
C GLU A 43 24.57 -8.19 -8.19
N ALA A 44 25.78 -8.07 -7.64
CA ALA A 44 26.54 -9.21 -7.09
C ALA A 44 27.59 -8.77 -6.07
N ILE A 45 28.00 -9.71 -5.23
CA ILE A 45 29.07 -9.54 -4.23
C ILE A 45 30.17 -10.54 -4.54
N ASN A 46 31.39 -10.04 -4.82
CA ASN A 46 32.57 -10.89 -4.92
C ASN A 46 33.10 -11.19 -3.50
N LEU A 47 33.07 -12.47 -3.11
CA LEU A 47 33.52 -12.94 -1.80
C LEU A 47 34.97 -13.46 -1.85
N GLY A 48 35.56 -13.53 -3.04
CA GLY A 48 36.91 -14.09 -3.25
C GLY A 48 36.96 -15.60 -3.02
N ASN A 49 38.07 -16.07 -2.45
CA ASN A 49 38.27 -17.48 -2.17
C ASN A 49 37.78 -17.86 -0.78
N ILE A 50 37.15 -19.04 -0.68
CA ILE A 50 36.74 -19.62 0.62
C ILE A 50 37.53 -20.90 0.81
N ASP A 51 38.37 -20.95 1.85
CA ASP A 51 39.21 -22.10 2.16
C ASP A 51 38.38 -23.31 2.61
N VAL A 52 38.99 -24.48 2.51
CA VAL A 52 38.37 -25.73 2.98
C VAL A 52 38.02 -25.63 4.47
N GLY A 53 36.77 -25.93 4.80
CA GLY A 53 36.22 -25.85 6.15
C GLY A 53 35.90 -24.42 6.61
N ALA A 54 36.18 -23.41 5.80
CA ALA A 54 35.83 -22.02 6.14
C ALA A 54 34.38 -21.66 5.74
N SER A 55 33.88 -20.57 6.35
CA SER A 55 32.57 -20.02 6.04
C SER A 55 32.60 -18.50 5.91
N VAL A 56 31.72 -17.96 5.08
CA VAL A 56 31.46 -16.53 4.94
C VAL A 56 30.00 -16.25 5.23
N THR A 57 29.74 -15.21 6.04
CA THR A 57 28.38 -14.75 6.34
C THR A 57 28.13 -13.43 5.64
N VAL A 58 27.00 -13.33 4.94
CA VAL A 58 26.53 -12.11 4.30
C VAL A 58 25.16 -11.76 4.88
N TYR A 59 25.05 -10.52 5.35
CA TYR A 59 23.80 -9.97 5.87
C TYR A 59 23.18 -9.10 4.78
N PHE A 60 21.85 -9.21 4.60
CA PHE A 60 21.07 -8.34 3.73
C PHE A 60 20.00 -7.62 4.52
N ARG A 61 19.69 -6.40 4.11
CA ARG A 61 18.53 -5.64 4.54
C ARG A 61 17.92 -4.86 3.38
N ALA A 62 16.61 -4.73 3.38
CA ALA A 62 15.85 -3.95 2.41
C ALA A 62 14.66 -3.29 3.10
N LYS A 63 14.03 -2.33 2.41
CA LYS A 63 12.72 -1.82 2.77
C LYS A 63 11.66 -2.54 1.95
N VAL A 64 10.52 -2.82 2.58
CA VAL A 64 9.34 -3.39 1.91
C VAL A 64 8.49 -2.24 1.37
N ASN A 65 7.98 -2.38 0.15
CA ASN A 65 7.05 -1.41 -0.43
C ASN A 65 5.73 -1.43 0.34
N ALA A 66 5.16 -0.26 0.64
CA ALA A 66 3.96 -0.10 1.46
C ALA A 66 2.71 -0.81 0.89
N SER A 67 2.69 -1.13 -0.40
CA SER A 67 1.60 -1.87 -1.06
C SER A 67 1.75 -3.39 -0.98
N VAL A 68 2.85 -3.92 -0.43
CA VAL A 68 3.13 -5.37 -0.41
C VAL A 68 2.32 -6.06 0.69
N ARG A 69 1.77 -7.21 0.36
CA ARG A 69 1.01 -8.12 1.23
C ARG A 69 1.38 -9.56 0.92
N GLY A 70 1.35 -10.40 1.95
CA GLY A 70 1.62 -11.83 1.81
C GLY A 70 3.10 -12.14 1.70
N ASP A 71 3.43 -13.23 1.02
CA ASP A 71 4.76 -13.81 1.01
C ASP A 71 5.70 -13.08 0.05
N VAL A 72 6.82 -12.60 0.58
CA VAL A 72 7.94 -12.03 -0.18
C VAL A 72 9.07 -13.04 -0.19
N LEU A 73 9.40 -13.54 -1.38
CA LEU A 73 10.48 -14.50 -1.61
C LEU A 73 11.78 -13.77 -1.94
N ASN A 74 12.84 -14.12 -1.24
CA ASN A 74 14.22 -13.76 -1.59
C ASN A 74 15.05 -15.01 -1.93
N THR A 75 15.82 -14.98 -3.01
CA THR A 75 16.63 -16.09 -3.49
C THR A 75 18.07 -15.65 -3.68
N VAL A 76 19.02 -16.39 -3.16
CA VAL A 76 20.43 -16.17 -3.42
C VAL A 76 21.02 -17.27 -4.30
N ASN A 77 21.88 -16.90 -5.23
CA ASN A 77 22.64 -17.80 -6.07
C ASN A 77 24.13 -17.62 -5.78
N ILE A 78 24.85 -18.72 -5.64
CA ILE A 78 26.30 -18.75 -5.46
C ILE A 78 26.91 -19.40 -6.68
N THR A 79 27.93 -18.77 -7.24
CA THR A 79 28.78 -19.31 -8.31
C THR A 79 30.23 -19.33 -7.85
N THR A 80 31.03 -20.24 -8.41
CA THR A 80 32.48 -20.36 -8.18
C THR A 80 33.20 -20.32 -9.51
N GLY A 81 34.47 -19.90 -9.49
CA GLY A 81 35.32 -19.83 -10.70
C GLY A 81 35.84 -21.19 -11.17
N VAL A 82 35.65 -22.26 -10.40
CA VAL A 82 36.01 -23.63 -10.79
C VAL A 82 34.75 -24.38 -11.22
N ASP A 83 34.92 -25.29 -12.18
CA ASP A 83 33.88 -26.27 -12.55
C ASP A 83 33.60 -27.17 -11.35
N ASP A 84 32.71 -26.75 -10.45
CA ASP A 84 32.18 -27.66 -9.42
C ASP A 84 31.13 -28.54 -10.10
N ALA A 85 31.41 -29.85 -10.10
CA ALA A 85 30.50 -30.86 -10.67
C ALA A 85 29.10 -30.87 -10.03
N ARG A 86 28.90 -30.12 -8.94
CA ARG A 86 27.63 -29.94 -8.24
C ARG A 86 26.83 -28.72 -8.70
N GLY A 87 27.40 -27.86 -9.58
CA GLY A 87 26.71 -26.75 -10.23
C GLY A 87 26.50 -25.51 -9.34
N ASN A 88 25.53 -24.69 -9.71
CA ASN A 88 25.14 -23.49 -8.96
C ASN A 88 24.42 -23.84 -7.67
N PHE A 89 24.72 -23.13 -6.60
CA PHE A 89 24.07 -23.29 -5.31
C PHE A 89 23.04 -22.18 -5.11
N THR A 90 21.83 -22.55 -4.74
CA THR A 90 20.75 -21.62 -4.45
C THR A 90 20.20 -21.85 -3.04
N ALA A 91 19.81 -20.76 -2.39
CA ALA A 91 19.02 -20.79 -1.17
C ALA A 91 17.95 -19.71 -1.24
N ASN A 92 16.85 -19.93 -0.57
CA ASN A 92 15.76 -18.98 -0.51
C ASN A 92 15.22 -18.82 0.91
N GLU A 93 14.53 -17.71 1.13
CA GLU A 93 13.80 -17.41 2.36
C GLU A 93 12.53 -16.65 1.98
N THR A 94 11.46 -16.91 2.72
CA THR A 94 10.17 -16.26 2.52
C THR A 94 9.77 -15.54 3.80
N VAL A 95 9.37 -14.28 3.67
CA VAL A 95 8.86 -13.46 4.77
C VAL A 95 7.42 -13.08 4.45
N ASN A 96 6.49 -13.36 5.36
CA ASN A 96 5.11 -12.92 5.23
C ASN A 96 4.98 -11.47 5.70
N VAL A 97 4.48 -10.61 4.80
CA VAL A 97 4.24 -9.18 5.05
C VAL A 97 2.76 -8.97 5.36
N MET A 98 2.47 -8.52 6.57
CA MET A 98 1.12 -8.16 7.00
C MET A 98 0.85 -6.68 6.76
N ALA A 99 -0.41 -6.35 6.40
CA ALA A 99 -0.83 -4.97 6.31
C ALA A 99 -0.95 -4.34 7.71
N ASP A 100 -0.48 -3.11 7.83
CA ASP A 100 -0.74 -2.24 8.98
C ASP A 100 -1.31 -0.94 8.43
N THR A 101 -2.64 -0.83 8.41
CA THR A 101 -3.38 0.30 7.85
C THR A 101 -4.37 0.88 8.85
N THR A 102 -4.62 2.16 8.72
CA THR A 102 -5.79 2.82 9.28
C THR A 102 -6.52 3.57 8.18
N LEU A 103 -7.84 3.59 8.23
CA LEU A 103 -8.67 4.33 7.28
C LEU A 103 -9.61 5.22 8.07
N VAL A 104 -9.49 6.53 7.88
CA VAL A 104 -10.31 7.53 8.56
C VAL A 104 -11.17 8.24 7.52
N VAL A 105 -12.47 8.36 7.80
CA VAL A 105 -13.40 9.14 6.98
C VAL A 105 -14.03 10.25 7.83
N ILE A 106 -14.02 11.46 7.28
CA ILE A 106 -14.71 12.61 7.86
C ILE A 106 -15.65 13.17 6.78
N LYS A 107 -16.92 13.33 7.16
CA LYS A 107 -17.94 13.97 6.32
C LYS A 107 -18.43 15.23 7.01
N ASP A 108 -18.48 16.31 6.27
CA ASP A 108 -19.06 17.58 6.71
C ASP A 108 -20.00 18.14 5.63
N ALA A 109 -20.84 19.10 6.01
CA ALA A 109 -21.59 19.93 5.10
C ALA A 109 -21.15 21.38 5.32
N GLU A 110 -20.85 22.09 4.21
CA GLU A 110 -20.35 23.46 4.26
C GLU A 110 -21.34 24.40 4.99
N ILE A 111 -22.64 24.17 4.76
CA ILE A 111 -23.71 24.94 5.37
C ILE A 111 -24.64 23.96 6.11
N LYS A 112 -25.05 24.31 7.33
CA LYS A 112 -25.85 23.45 8.20
C LYS A 112 -27.35 23.77 8.18
N GLU A 113 -27.75 24.92 7.62
CA GLU A 113 -29.13 25.39 7.52
C GLU A 113 -29.43 25.80 6.09
N LEU A 114 -30.39 25.17 5.44
CA LEU A 114 -30.76 25.40 4.05
C LEU A 114 -32.26 25.43 3.86
N ASN A 115 -32.71 26.12 2.81
CA ASN A 115 -34.10 26.15 2.40
C ASN A 115 -34.36 25.16 1.24
N PRO A 116 -35.60 24.69 1.06
CA PRO A 116 -35.98 23.98 -0.15
C PRO A 116 -35.57 24.73 -1.43
N GLY A 117 -34.89 24.06 -2.33
CA GLY A 117 -34.35 24.63 -3.56
C GLY A 117 -32.89 25.03 -3.50
N ASP A 118 -32.29 25.15 -2.32
CA ASP A 118 -30.85 25.41 -2.16
C ASP A 118 -30.02 24.16 -2.55
N THR A 119 -28.72 24.35 -2.69
CA THR A 119 -27.78 23.25 -2.97
C THR A 119 -26.96 22.94 -1.74
N ILE A 120 -26.99 21.67 -1.33
CA ILE A 120 -26.09 21.13 -0.31
C ILE A 120 -24.73 20.87 -0.94
N HIS A 121 -23.66 21.21 -0.22
CA HIS A 121 -22.30 20.80 -0.52
C HIS A 121 -21.77 19.95 0.63
N TYR A 122 -21.57 18.65 0.36
CA TYR A 122 -20.89 17.73 1.26
C TYR A 122 -19.42 17.65 0.92
N ILE A 123 -18.58 17.67 1.94
CA ILE A 123 -17.12 17.49 1.83
C ILE A 123 -16.77 16.23 2.59
N ILE A 124 -16.21 15.23 1.90
CA ILE A 124 -15.82 13.95 2.46
C ILE A 124 -14.32 13.80 2.30
N THR A 125 -13.59 13.68 3.41
CA THR A 125 -12.15 13.43 3.40
C THR A 125 -11.88 12.01 3.86
N VAL A 126 -11.17 11.24 3.04
CA VAL A 126 -10.73 9.88 3.33
C VAL A 126 -9.21 9.88 3.48
N THR A 127 -8.73 9.51 4.66
CA THR A 127 -7.29 9.51 4.99
C THR A 127 -6.81 8.09 5.27
N ALA A 128 -5.76 7.67 4.58
CA ALA A 128 -5.06 6.42 4.86
C ALA A 128 -3.86 6.67 5.79
N GLY A 129 -3.69 5.79 6.78
CA GLY A 129 -2.58 5.85 7.74
C GLY A 129 -2.04 4.45 8.04
N GLY A 130 -1.18 4.35 9.07
CA GLY A 130 -0.41 3.15 9.36
C GLY A 130 0.91 3.11 8.58
N SER A 131 1.54 1.95 8.46
CA SER A 131 2.78 1.77 7.70
C SER A 131 2.55 1.25 6.28
N SER A 132 1.29 0.90 5.95
CA SER A 132 0.90 0.31 4.66
C SER A 132 -0.13 1.16 3.93
N ASP A 133 -0.14 1.09 2.59
CA ASP A 133 -1.17 1.73 1.76
C ASP A 133 -2.53 1.07 1.99
N SER A 134 -3.63 1.79 1.88
CA SER A 134 -4.98 1.21 1.82
C SER A 134 -5.33 0.84 0.38
N LEU A 135 -5.71 -0.42 0.16
CA LEU A 135 -5.96 -0.96 -1.18
C LEU A 135 -7.47 -1.09 -1.46
N ASN A 136 -7.84 -0.91 -2.74
CA ASN A 136 -9.20 -1.04 -3.24
C ASN A 136 -10.23 -0.25 -2.40
N VAL A 137 -9.87 0.99 -2.05
CA VAL A 137 -10.74 1.88 -1.26
C VAL A 137 -12.00 2.23 -2.06
N VAL A 138 -13.16 2.00 -1.45
CA VAL A 138 -14.47 2.31 -2.03
C VAL A 138 -15.26 3.20 -1.08
N LEU A 139 -15.73 4.33 -1.57
CA LEU A 139 -16.64 5.25 -0.89
C LEU A 139 -18.06 4.97 -1.35
N LYS A 140 -18.99 4.81 -0.40
CA LYS A 140 -20.43 4.70 -0.64
C LYS A 140 -21.17 5.76 0.15
N ASP A 141 -21.96 6.58 -0.55
CA ASP A 141 -22.74 7.66 0.00
C ASP A 141 -24.08 7.74 -0.75
N ILE A 142 -25.15 7.28 -0.11
CA ILE A 142 -26.49 7.20 -0.71
C ILE A 142 -27.30 8.39 -0.25
N LEU A 143 -27.56 9.30 -1.16
CA LEU A 143 -28.41 10.48 -0.92
C LEU A 143 -29.89 10.07 -0.78
N ASP A 144 -30.59 10.71 0.17
CA ASP A 144 -32.04 10.50 0.35
C ASP A 144 -32.82 11.15 -0.80
N SER A 145 -33.32 10.34 -1.73
CA SER A 145 -34.08 10.79 -2.90
C SER A 145 -35.45 11.38 -2.56
N THR A 146 -35.90 11.27 -1.31
CA THR A 146 -37.15 11.93 -0.86
C THR A 146 -36.94 13.40 -0.47
N LEU A 147 -35.68 13.77 -0.19
CA LEU A 147 -35.28 15.10 0.25
C LEU A 147 -34.37 15.82 -0.75
N LEU A 148 -33.61 15.05 -1.56
CA LEU A 148 -32.59 15.56 -2.47
C LEU A 148 -32.87 15.13 -3.92
N ASP A 149 -32.57 16.00 -4.87
CA ASP A 149 -32.58 15.68 -6.30
C ASP A 149 -31.31 14.86 -6.64
N VAL A 150 -31.40 13.56 -6.50
CA VAL A 150 -30.30 12.63 -6.76
C VAL A 150 -29.90 12.55 -8.24
N ASN A 151 -30.84 12.92 -9.17
CA ASN A 151 -30.58 12.84 -10.61
C ASN A 151 -29.70 14.00 -11.11
N SER A 152 -29.69 15.12 -10.42
CA SER A 152 -28.84 16.26 -10.72
C SER A 152 -27.60 16.39 -9.81
N ALA A 153 -27.45 15.45 -8.85
CA ALA A 153 -26.30 15.45 -7.95
C ALA A 153 -24.99 15.25 -8.75
N THR A 154 -24.01 16.07 -8.43
CA THR A 154 -22.69 16.04 -9.07
C THR A 154 -21.59 15.83 -8.03
N TYR A 155 -20.39 15.42 -8.49
CA TYR A 155 -19.26 15.25 -7.59
C TYR A 155 -17.93 15.67 -8.21
N ALA A 156 -16.98 15.96 -7.35
CA ALA A 156 -15.57 16.15 -7.70
C ALA A 156 -14.68 15.29 -6.80
N VAL A 157 -13.48 15.00 -7.29
CA VAL A 157 -12.41 14.33 -6.53
C VAL A 157 -11.19 15.23 -6.58
N ASP A 158 -10.68 15.62 -5.42
CA ASP A 158 -9.55 16.54 -5.26
C ASP A 158 -9.73 17.81 -6.12
N GLY A 159 -10.96 18.36 -6.09
CA GLY A 159 -11.36 19.55 -6.85
C GLY A 159 -11.60 19.35 -8.35
N VAL A 160 -11.43 18.12 -8.87
CA VAL A 160 -11.67 17.79 -10.29
C VAL A 160 -13.07 17.23 -10.47
N ASN A 161 -13.94 17.97 -11.20
CA ASN A 161 -15.32 17.52 -11.51
C ASN A 161 -15.30 16.18 -12.27
N LYS A 162 -16.14 15.25 -11.82
CA LYS A 162 -16.28 13.88 -12.37
C LYS A 162 -17.67 13.62 -12.95
N GLY A 163 -18.61 14.57 -12.86
CA GLY A 163 -19.96 14.46 -13.41
C GLY A 163 -21.01 14.09 -12.37
N VAL A 164 -21.94 13.23 -12.75
CA VAL A 164 -23.10 12.86 -11.92
C VAL A 164 -22.71 11.89 -10.83
N TRP A 165 -23.18 12.13 -9.61
CA TRP A 165 -23.00 11.23 -8.47
C TRP A 165 -23.97 10.04 -8.57
N THR A 166 -23.44 8.82 -8.41
CA THR A 166 -24.22 7.56 -8.54
C THR A 166 -24.31 6.76 -7.26
N GLY A 167 -23.90 7.33 -6.12
CA GLY A 167 -24.00 6.70 -4.81
C GLY A 167 -22.76 5.90 -4.38
N SER A 168 -21.80 5.65 -5.28
CA SER A 168 -20.57 4.93 -4.96
C SER A 168 -19.43 5.34 -5.88
N LEU A 169 -18.20 5.28 -5.35
CA LEU A 169 -16.98 5.66 -6.06
C LEU A 169 -15.81 4.78 -5.63
N SER A 170 -15.10 4.18 -6.59
CA SER A 170 -13.80 3.57 -6.32
C SER A 170 -12.73 4.65 -6.26
N LEU A 171 -12.07 4.78 -5.12
CA LEU A 171 -10.91 5.65 -4.92
C LEU A 171 -9.60 4.92 -5.24
N GLY A 172 -9.66 3.58 -5.41
CA GLY A 172 -8.50 2.75 -5.67
C GLY A 172 -7.55 2.67 -4.48
N LYS A 173 -6.25 2.79 -4.74
CA LYS A 173 -5.22 2.81 -3.71
C LYS A 173 -5.05 4.22 -3.14
N ILE A 174 -5.08 4.33 -1.80
CA ILE A 174 -4.64 5.56 -1.11
C ILE A 174 -3.33 5.23 -0.38
N ALA A 175 -2.27 5.92 -0.76
CA ALA A 175 -0.97 5.72 -0.13
C ALA A 175 -1.01 6.16 1.34
N THR A 176 -0.27 5.45 2.20
CA THR A 176 -0.20 5.79 3.62
C THR A 176 0.24 7.25 3.83
N GLY A 177 -0.42 7.93 4.76
CA GLY A 177 -0.22 9.36 5.03
C GLY A 177 -0.93 10.32 4.08
N ASN A 178 -1.60 9.82 3.02
CA ASN A 178 -2.31 10.66 2.05
C ASN A 178 -3.82 10.65 2.32
N SER A 179 -4.47 11.70 1.79
CA SER A 179 -5.93 11.87 1.82
C SER A 179 -6.47 12.09 0.42
N VAL A 180 -7.73 11.72 0.23
CA VAL A 180 -8.54 12.05 -0.95
C VAL A 180 -9.77 12.78 -0.48
N THR A 181 -10.12 13.89 -1.15
CA THR A 181 -11.33 14.65 -0.88
C THR A 181 -12.36 14.39 -1.97
N VAL A 182 -13.57 14.08 -1.55
CA VAL A 182 -14.74 13.94 -2.45
C VAL A 182 -15.76 14.97 -2.07
N ASP A 183 -16.06 15.84 -3.00
CA ASP A 183 -17.12 16.84 -2.90
C ASP A 183 -18.39 16.33 -3.59
N ILE A 184 -19.55 16.47 -2.95
CA ILE A 184 -20.84 16.09 -3.53
C ILE A 184 -21.81 17.27 -3.40
N TRP A 185 -22.41 17.68 -4.52
CA TRP A 185 -23.44 18.72 -4.56
C TRP A 185 -24.78 18.10 -4.92
N ALA A 186 -25.80 18.40 -4.15
CA ALA A 186 -27.17 17.95 -4.40
C ALA A 186 -28.18 19.08 -4.07
N LYS A 187 -29.22 19.20 -4.89
CA LYS A 187 -30.27 20.19 -4.68
C LYS A 187 -31.32 19.67 -3.69
N VAL A 188 -31.69 20.48 -2.72
CA VAL A 188 -32.80 20.20 -1.79
C VAL A 188 -34.12 20.29 -2.56
N LEU A 189 -34.96 19.26 -2.46
CA LEU A 189 -36.28 19.25 -3.10
C LEU A 189 -37.21 20.29 -2.45
N SER A 190 -38.11 20.87 -3.24
CA SER A 190 -39.12 21.80 -2.71
C SER A 190 -40.13 21.15 -1.75
N SER A 191 -40.17 19.84 -1.73
CA SER A 191 -40.99 19.02 -0.83
C SER A 191 -40.25 18.58 0.45
N ALA A 192 -39.00 18.97 0.63
CA ALA A 192 -38.24 18.65 1.83
C ALA A 192 -38.87 19.34 3.04
N ASP A 193 -39.20 18.56 4.08
CA ASP A 193 -39.97 18.97 5.26
C ASP A 193 -39.30 18.57 6.58
N ARG A 194 -38.09 18.09 6.54
CA ARG A 194 -37.32 17.62 7.68
C ARG A 194 -35.80 17.71 7.44
N ASP A 195 -35.04 17.53 8.49
CA ASP A 195 -33.58 17.48 8.44
C ASP A 195 -33.08 16.42 7.43
N VAL A 196 -32.03 16.78 6.71
CA VAL A 196 -31.32 15.89 5.79
C VAL A 196 -30.16 15.25 6.52
N PHE A 197 -30.33 13.99 6.92
CA PHE A 197 -29.24 13.15 7.44
C PHE A 197 -28.59 12.38 6.31
N ASN A 198 -27.28 12.47 6.18
CA ASN A 198 -26.55 11.72 5.16
C ASN A 198 -25.31 11.03 5.74
N LEU A 199 -25.20 9.72 5.48
CA LEU A 199 -24.15 8.82 5.96
C LEU A 199 -23.27 8.37 4.82
N VAL A 200 -21.96 8.48 5.00
CA VAL A 200 -20.95 7.86 4.13
C VAL A 200 -20.35 6.65 4.82
N ASN A 201 -20.08 5.59 4.05
CA ASN A 201 -19.27 4.45 4.45
C ASN A 201 -18.10 4.28 3.48
N VAL A 202 -16.90 4.03 4.02
CA VAL A 202 -15.68 3.82 3.23
C VAL A 202 -15.06 2.50 3.65
N THR A 203 -14.86 1.61 2.68
CA THR A 203 -14.26 0.28 2.85
C THR A 203 -12.93 0.19 2.14
N SER A 204 -12.09 -0.77 2.51
CA SER A 204 -10.90 -1.20 1.78
C SER A 204 -10.71 -2.71 1.94
N ASP A 205 -9.72 -3.29 1.28
CA ASP A 205 -9.39 -4.71 1.46
C ASP A 205 -9.06 -5.03 2.92
N GLU A 206 -8.38 -4.10 3.61
CA GLU A 206 -7.96 -4.25 5.01
C GLU A 206 -9.06 -3.88 6.02
N HIS A 207 -10.07 -3.10 5.57
CA HIS A 207 -11.20 -2.64 6.38
C HIS A 207 -12.52 -2.94 5.68
N PRO A 208 -12.91 -4.23 5.50
CA PRO A 208 -14.10 -4.61 4.76
C PRO A 208 -15.40 -4.21 5.45
N GLU A 209 -15.42 -4.08 6.81
CA GLU A 209 -16.58 -3.58 7.57
C GLU A 209 -16.83 -2.09 7.32
N GLY A 210 -15.78 -1.38 6.90
CA GLY A 210 -15.81 0.04 6.61
C GLY A 210 -15.78 0.95 7.84
N ASN A 211 -15.51 2.21 7.55
CA ASN A 211 -15.59 3.33 8.49
C ASN A 211 -16.64 4.31 8.02
N THR A 212 -17.41 4.85 8.95
CA THR A 212 -18.56 5.72 8.65
C THR A 212 -18.36 7.12 9.20
N SER A 213 -18.97 8.10 8.52
CA SER A 213 -19.14 9.46 8.99
C SER A 213 -20.47 10.02 8.48
N ASN A 214 -21.01 11.04 9.12
CA ASN A 214 -22.28 11.61 8.71
C ASN A 214 -22.29 13.14 8.80
N ALA A 215 -23.25 13.75 8.12
CA ALA A 215 -23.60 15.15 8.26
C ALA A 215 -25.12 15.28 8.34
N THR A 216 -25.59 16.23 9.14
CA THR A 216 -27.00 16.60 9.25
C THR A 216 -27.15 18.08 8.88
N ILE A 217 -28.16 18.40 8.07
CA ILE A 217 -28.51 19.75 7.65
C ILE A 217 -29.97 19.97 8.08
N HIS A 218 -30.23 21.11 8.68
CA HIS A 218 -31.53 21.57 9.19
C HIS A 218 -32.24 22.47 8.22
#